data_de19fd2bbee533e3bdb0d4a971ded25d
#
_entry.id   de19fd2bbee533e3bdb0d4a971ded25d
#
_cell.length_a   1.000
_cell.length_b   1.000
_cell.length_c   1.000
_cell.angle_alpha   90.00
_cell.angle_beta   90.00
_cell.angle_gamma   90.00
#
_symmetry.space_group_name_H-M   'P 1'
#
loop_
_entity.id
_entity.type
_entity.pdbx_description
1 polymer ?
#
loop_
_entity_poly.entity_id
_entity_poly.type
_entity_poly.pdbx_seq_one_letter_code
_entity_poly.pdbx_strand_id
1 'polypeptide(L)'
;MITLHSALTIAIAAKLPILLWGAPGSGKTSMITALAHDLDLPLEVVVGSIHEPSDFTGLPVVRETTTWFAPPHWAERLAEQGRGILFLDELTTAPPAVQAAMLRIVLEKTVGHLRLPPHVRIIAAANPPSVAADGWDLAAPLANRFIHLQWQPTAADIATGFISGFPRFTSLKAVSPNAAQIAAAKTHIGTFLRVRPQLVSVIPDSPDLAGQAWPSPRTWEMAAIAVATSWANGAGEDVITTLLIGAVGEAAGFEALSWLKNLDLPDPQTILRDPDGVALPIEVDRLHALLSAVVAVAVTELAETAAHDSDAAWETWRRAWRVIARVARTTPDVAATAAQSLAQHRPAGAPLPAELLELAPILRRAGLMP
;
A
#
# COMPACT_ATOMS: atom_id res chain seq x y z
N MET A 1 20.15 -5.52 8.55
CA MET A 1 19.91 -6.18 7.24
C MET A 1 18.61 -6.99 7.20
N ILE A 2 18.30 -7.85 8.17
CA ILE A 2 17.12 -8.76 8.16
C ILE A 2 15.80 -8.01 7.99
N THR A 3 15.56 -6.93 8.74
CA THR A 3 14.32 -6.12 8.63
C THR A 3 14.10 -5.56 7.22
N LEU A 4 15.16 -5.05 6.58
CA LEU A 4 15.06 -4.53 5.23
C LEU A 4 14.74 -5.64 4.20
N HIS A 5 15.36 -6.82 4.33
CA HIS A 5 15.05 -7.96 3.48
C HIS A 5 13.58 -8.37 3.61
N SER A 6 13.06 -8.42 4.84
CA SER A 6 11.64 -8.69 5.10
C SER A 6 10.75 -7.61 4.51
N ALA A 7 11.09 -6.32 4.70
CA ALA A 7 10.33 -5.19 4.13
C ALA A 7 10.29 -5.24 2.59
N LEU A 8 11.43 -5.54 1.93
CA LEU A 8 11.50 -5.73 0.48
C LEU A 8 10.57 -6.87 0.01
N THR A 9 10.64 -8.01 0.68
CA THR A 9 9.84 -9.18 0.31
C THR A 9 8.34 -8.90 0.48
N ILE A 10 7.94 -8.23 1.57
CA ILE A 10 6.56 -7.79 1.80
C ILE A 10 6.11 -6.79 0.72
N ALA A 11 6.92 -5.78 0.40
CA ALA A 11 6.58 -4.79 -0.62
C ALA A 11 6.46 -5.42 -2.03
N ILE A 12 7.29 -6.41 -2.36
CA ILE A 12 7.20 -7.21 -3.60
C ILE A 12 5.90 -8.02 -3.64
N ALA A 13 5.54 -8.70 -2.55
CA ALA A 13 4.29 -9.45 -2.45
C ALA A 13 3.06 -8.53 -2.54
N ALA A 14 3.16 -7.34 -1.97
CA ALA A 14 2.18 -6.26 -2.05
C ALA A 14 2.07 -5.61 -3.44
N LYS A 15 2.98 -5.90 -4.36
CA LYS A 15 3.11 -5.30 -5.70
C LYS A 15 3.35 -3.78 -5.67
N LEU A 16 3.96 -3.29 -4.60
CA LEU A 16 4.26 -1.87 -4.44
C LEU A 16 5.59 -1.52 -5.10
N PRO A 17 5.70 -0.39 -5.79
CA PRO A 17 6.97 0.13 -6.29
C PRO A 17 7.89 0.50 -5.11
N ILE A 18 9.18 0.18 -5.23
CA ILE A 18 10.18 0.35 -4.16
C ILE A 18 11.30 1.25 -4.66
N LEU A 19 11.75 2.18 -3.83
CA LEU A 19 12.94 2.99 -4.05
C LEU A 19 13.96 2.73 -2.95
N LEU A 20 15.14 2.26 -3.34
CA LEU A 20 16.26 2.03 -2.45
C LEU A 20 17.20 3.23 -2.42
N TRP A 21 17.31 3.87 -1.28
CA TRP A 21 18.31 4.90 -1.03
C TRP A 21 19.57 4.29 -0.47
N GLY A 22 20.72 4.62 -1.03
CA GLY A 22 22.01 4.15 -0.50
C GLY A 22 23.18 4.77 -1.24
N ALA A 23 24.34 4.85 -0.58
CA ALA A 23 25.55 5.41 -1.16
C ALA A 23 25.98 4.67 -2.45
N PRO A 24 26.68 5.35 -3.37
CA PRO A 24 27.33 4.68 -4.50
C PRO A 24 28.25 3.56 -4.01
N GLY A 25 28.26 2.42 -4.73
CA GLY A 25 29.12 1.28 -4.38
C GLY A 25 28.68 0.49 -3.14
N SER A 26 27.54 0.81 -2.51
CA SER A 26 27.03 0.07 -1.33
C SER A 26 26.46 -1.32 -1.63
N GLY A 27 26.41 -1.74 -2.91
CA GLY A 27 25.95 -3.06 -3.32
C GLY A 27 24.45 -3.17 -3.59
N LYS A 28 23.72 -2.07 -3.85
CA LYS A 28 22.29 -2.05 -4.17
C LYS A 28 21.94 -2.99 -5.33
N THR A 29 22.64 -2.85 -6.46
CA THR A 29 22.42 -3.66 -7.67
C THR A 29 22.68 -5.14 -7.42
N SER A 30 23.79 -5.46 -6.69
CA SER A 30 24.12 -6.84 -6.32
C SER A 30 23.05 -7.46 -5.43
N MET A 31 22.51 -6.69 -4.47
CA MET A 31 21.44 -7.13 -3.59
C MET A 31 20.15 -7.41 -4.36
N ILE A 32 19.76 -6.56 -5.30
CA ILE A 32 18.57 -6.79 -6.14
C ILE A 32 18.77 -7.98 -7.09
N THR A 33 19.99 -8.17 -7.60
CA THR A 33 20.33 -9.36 -8.41
C THR A 33 20.18 -10.64 -7.59
N ALA A 34 20.69 -10.66 -6.35
CA ALA A 34 20.52 -11.78 -5.44
C ALA A 34 19.05 -12.02 -5.08
N LEU A 35 18.28 -10.96 -4.82
CA LEU A 35 16.85 -11.03 -4.57
C LEU A 35 16.10 -11.66 -5.75
N ALA A 36 16.36 -11.21 -6.97
CA ALA A 36 15.73 -11.72 -8.18
C ALA A 36 16.04 -13.22 -8.38
N HIS A 37 17.29 -13.60 -8.20
CA HIS A 37 17.75 -14.99 -8.27
C HIS A 37 17.06 -15.87 -7.22
N ASP A 38 17.04 -15.42 -5.95
CA ASP A 38 16.47 -16.19 -4.85
C ASP A 38 14.94 -16.33 -4.95
N LEU A 39 14.26 -15.37 -5.57
CA LEU A 39 12.81 -15.41 -5.83
C LEU A 39 12.45 -16.09 -7.18
N ASP A 40 13.43 -16.55 -7.93
CA ASP A 40 13.24 -17.09 -9.30
C ASP A 40 12.46 -16.12 -10.19
N LEU A 41 12.85 -14.84 -10.17
CA LEU A 41 12.25 -13.79 -10.99
C LEU A 41 13.25 -13.28 -12.02
N PRO A 42 12.86 -13.19 -13.29
CA PRO A 42 13.63 -12.51 -14.32
C PRO A 42 13.94 -11.07 -13.90
N LEU A 43 15.15 -10.60 -14.17
CA LEU A 43 15.61 -9.27 -13.83
C LEU A 43 16.04 -8.50 -15.07
N GLU A 44 15.44 -7.33 -15.29
CA GLU A 44 15.89 -6.35 -16.27
C GLU A 44 16.42 -5.13 -15.53
N VAL A 45 17.68 -4.80 -15.76
CA VAL A 45 18.35 -3.65 -15.16
C VAL A 45 18.44 -2.52 -16.19
N VAL A 46 17.88 -1.38 -15.85
CA VAL A 46 17.88 -0.19 -16.69
C VAL A 46 18.50 0.96 -15.90
N VAL A 47 19.67 1.44 -16.36
CA VAL A 47 20.44 2.49 -15.67
C VAL A 47 20.02 3.84 -16.21
N GLY A 48 19.43 4.69 -15.37
CA GLY A 48 18.83 5.95 -15.78
C GLY A 48 19.81 6.98 -16.36
N SER A 49 21.07 6.95 -15.90
CA SER A 49 22.11 7.91 -16.31
C SER A 49 22.61 7.74 -17.75
N ILE A 50 22.45 6.54 -18.34
CA ILE A 50 22.96 6.23 -19.70
C ILE A 50 21.85 6.14 -20.74
N HIS A 51 20.60 6.34 -20.36
CA HIS A 51 19.44 6.25 -21.23
C HIS A 51 18.84 7.62 -21.58
N GLU A 52 18.20 7.69 -22.74
CA GLU A 52 17.42 8.84 -23.19
C GLU A 52 15.91 8.63 -22.92
N PRO A 53 15.08 9.69 -22.91
CA PRO A 53 13.63 9.56 -22.73
C PRO A 53 12.96 8.58 -23.72
N SER A 54 13.48 8.49 -24.95
CA SER A 54 13.01 7.56 -26.01
C SER A 54 13.13 6.08 -25.59
N ASP A 55 14.12 5.73 -24.77
CA ASP A 55 14.33 4.36 -24.28
C ASP A 55 13.23 3.91 -23.29
N PHE A 56 12.46 4.87 -22.77
CA PHE A 56 11.34 4.63 -21.86
C PHE A 56 9.98 4.87 -22.54
N THR A 57 9.92 5.80 -23.49
CA THR A 57 8.67 6.13 -24.20
C THR A 57 8.47 5.30 -25.47
N GLY A 58 9.50 4.61 -25.93
CA GLY A 58 9.55 3.89 -27.20
C GLY A 58 9.95 4.79 -28.37
N LEU A 59 10.46 4.16 -29.43
CA LEU A 59 10.85 4.85 -30.67
C LEU A 59 9.65 5.01 -31.59
N PRO A 60 9.38 6.22 -32.12
CA PRO A 60 8.29 6.41 -33.06
C PRO A 60 8.59 5.74 -34.39
N VAL A 61 7.72 4.84 -34.81
CA VAL A 61 7.76 4.15 -36.11
C VAL A 61 6.48 4.46 -36.86
N VAL A 62 6.60 4.99 -38.05
CA VAL A 62 5.44 5.23 -38.92
C VAL A 62 4.99 3.93 -39.55
N ARG A 63 3.74 3.54 -39.30
CA ARG A 63 3.06 2.40 -39.92
C ARG A 63 1.84 2.91 -40.68
N GLU A 64 1.89 2.78 -41.99
CA GLU A 64 0.83 3.28 -42.87
C GLU A 64 0.48 4.76 -42.58
N THR A 65 -0.64 5.04 -41.91
CA THR A 65 -1.15 6.38 -41.55
C THR A 65 -1.02 6.70 -40.06
N THR A 66 -0.45 5.81 -39.25
CA THR A 66 -0.36 5.97 -37.80
C THR A 66 1.07 5.88 -37.30
N THR A 67 1.37 6.57 -36.20
CA THR A 67 2.64 6.44 -35.49
C THR A 67 2.52 5.39 -34.41
N TRP A 68 3.39 4.39 -34.44
CA TRP A 68 3.52 3.37 -33.44
C TRP A 68 4.82 3.57 -32.66
N PHE A 69 4.78 3.46 -31.34
CA PHE A 69 5.97 3.60 -30.50
C PHE A 69 6.51 2.20 -30.15
N ALA A 70 7.62 1.82 -30.80
CA ALA A 70 8.26 0.54 -30.60
C ALA A 70 8.85 0.44 -29.19
N PRO A 71 8.51 -0.58 -28.41
CA PRO A 71 9.09 -0.75 -27.09
C PRO A 71 10.55 -1.20 -27.18
N PRO A 72 11.38 -0.91 -26.16
CA PRO A 72 12.74 -1.44 -26.09
C PRO A 72 12.75 -2.94 -25.71
N HIS A 73 13.82 -3.63 -26.06
CA HIS A 73 13.93 -5.09 -25.85
C HIS A 73 13.77 -5.54 -24.40
N TRP A 74 14.21 -4.75 -23.40
CA TRP A 74 14.02 -5.09 -22.00
C TRP A 74 12.53 -5.18 -21.63
N ALA A 75 11.69 -4.31 -22.22
CA ALA A 75 10.26 -4.33 -21.98
C ALA A 75 9.57 -5.51 -22.67
N GLU A 76 10.01 -5.86 -23.89
CA GLU A 76 9.52 -7.04 -24.61
C GLU A 76 9.84 -8.33 -23.85
N ARG A 77 11.08 -8.49 -23.37
CA ARG A 77 11.48 -9.65 -22.57
C ARG A 77 10.64 -9.82 -21.31
N LEU A 78 10.38 -8.73 -20.55
CA LEU A 78 9.51 -8.79 -19.37
C LEU A 78 8.05 -9.13 -19.73
N ALA A 79 7.57 -8.65 -20.87
CA ALA A 79 6.23 -8.95 -21.34
C ALA A 79 6.07 -10.42 -21.75
N GLU A 80 7.04 -10.96 -22.47
CA GLU A 80 7.08 -12.38 -22.89
C GLU A 80 7.14 -13.34 -21.69
N GLN A 81 7.91 -12.98 -20.67
CA GLN A 81 8.04 -13.78 -19.45
C GLN A 81 6.81 -13.67 -18.52
N GLY A 82 5.96 -12.66 -18.70
CA GLY A 82 4.75 -12.44 -17.93
C GLY A 82 4.97 -12.04 -16.47
N ARG A 83 6.21 -12.10 -15.97
CA ARG A 83 6.62 -11.79 -14.59
C ARG A 83 8.07 -11.30 -14.57
N GLY A 84 8.50 -10.68 -13.50
CA GLY A 84 9.91 -10.27 -13.33
C GLY A 84 10.07 -9.04 -12.48
N ILE A 85 11.31 -8.57 -12.40
CA ILE A 85 11.70 -7.31 -11.76
C ILE A 85 12.25 -6.37 -12.83
N LEU A 86 11.66 -5.19 -12.94
CA LEU A 86 12.25 -4.05 -13.61
C LEU A 86 13.00 -3.25 -12.55
N PHE A 87 14.32 -3.22 -12.65
CA PHE A 87 15.18 -2.47 -11.75
C PHE A 87 15.69 -1.20 -12.46
N LEU A 88 15.20 -0.03 -11.98
CA LEU A 88 15.59 1.28 -12.46
C LEU A 88 16.75 1.79 -11.58
N ASP A 89 17.97 1.60 -12.02
CA ASP A 89 19.16 2.03 -11.27
C ASP A 89 19.53 3.48 -11.56
N GLU A 90 20.20 4.13 -10.62
CA GLU A 90 20.71 5.49 -10.72
C GLU A 90 19.63 6.56 -11.00
N LEU A 91 18.50 6.46 -10.30
CA LEU A 91 17.34 7.33 -10.57
C LEU A 91 17.62 8.83 -10.40
N THR A 92 18.45 9.19 -9.41
CA THR A 92 18.81 10.59 -9.10
C THR A 92 19.95 11.14 -10.00
N THR A 93 20.67 10.30 -10.72
CA THR A 93 21.63 10.75 -11.75
C THR A 93 20.99 10.86 -13.14
N ALA A 94 19.74 10.38 -13.29
CA ALA A 94 18.98 10.53 -14.52
C ALA A 94 18.50 11.98 -14.68
N PRO A 95 18.67 12.59 -15.87
CA PRO A 95 18.14 13.92 -16.16
C PRO A 95 16.63 14.02 -15.94
N PRO A 96 16.07 15.21 -15.61
CA PRO A 96 14.64 15.40 -15.36
C PRO A 96 13.72 14.86 -16.46
N ALA A 97 14.13 14.97 -17.74
CA ALA A 97 13.38 14.45 -18.87
C ALA A 97 13.28 12.90 -18.85
N VAL A 98 14.35 12.22 -18.40
CA VAL A 98 14.39 10.77 -18.22
C VAL A 98 13.54 10.36 -17.02
N GLN A 99 13.65 11.09 -15.90
CA GLN A 99 12.78 10.86 -14.73
C GLN A 99 11.29 10.99 -15.09
N ALA A 100 10.92 11.98 -15.92
CA ALA A 100 9.56 12.15 -16.40
C ALA A 100 9.08 10.97 -17.28
N ALA A 101 9.96 10.42 -18.12
CA ALA A 101 9.65 9.23 -18.92
C ALA A 101 9.48 7.97 -18.04
N MET A 102 10.34 7.79 -17.04
CA MET A 102 10.23 6.70 -16.05
C MET A 102 8.95 6.78 -15.22
N LEU A 103 8.45 8.01 -14.94
CA LEU A 103 7.21 8.22 -14.21
C LEU A 103 6.03 7.47 -14.83
N ARG A 104 5.94 7.50 -16.17
CA ARG A 104 4.88 6.78 -16.89
C ARG A 104 4.95 5.27 -16.68
N ILE A 105 6.16 4.72 -16.65
CA ILE A 105 6.36 3.28 -16.42
C ILE A 105 5.94 2.89 -15.01
N VAL A 106 6.33 3.68 -14.02
CA VAL A 106 5.97 3.43 -12.62
C VAL A 106 4.46 3.56 -12.40
N LEU A 107 3.82 4.51 -13.08
CA LEU A 107 2.39 4.82 -12.94
C LEU A 107 1.51 3.83 -13.70
N GLU A 108 1.78 3.67 -15.00
CA GLU A 108 0.89 2.98 -15.93
C GLU A 108 1.36 1.58 -16.29
N LYS A 109 2.60 1.23 -15.94
CA LYS A 109 3.31 0.03 -16.43
C LYS A 109 3.28 -0.05 -17.96
N THR A 110 3.45 1.09 -18.63
CA THR A 110 3.38 1.19 -20.08
C THR A 110 4.66 1.77 -20.64
N VAL A 111 5.20 1.12 -21.68
CA VAL A 111 6.43 1.49 -22.40
C VAL A 111 6.09 1.52 -23.89
N GLY A 112 6.08 2.69 -24.50
CA GLY A 112 5.54 2.82 -25.85
C GLY A 112 4.07 2.38 -25.92
N HIS A 113 3.79 1.40 -26.77
CA HIS A 113 2.47 0.75 -26.86
C HIS A 113 2.35 -0.53 -26.02
N LEU A 114 3.45 -0.97 -25.40
CA LEU A 114 3.50 -2.21 -24.63
C LEU A 114 3.09 -1.94 -23.18
N ARG A 115 2.12 -2.71 -22.69
CA ARG A 115 1.77 -2.75 -21.27
C ARG A 115 2.49 -3.90 -20.59
N LEU A 116 3.29 -3.59 -19.57
CA LEU A 116 3.97 -4.61 -18.76
C LEU A 116 2.96 -5.44 -17.97
N PRO A 117 3.19 -6.75 -17.85
CA PRO A 117 2.32 -7.65 -17.09
C PRO A 117 2.15 -7.23 -15.63
N PRO A 118 1.00 -7.53 -14.99
CA PRO A 118 0.73 -7.15 -13.60
C PRO A 118 1.68 -7.82 -12.59
N HIS A 119 2.35 -8.90 -13.00
CA HIS A 119 3.33 -9.60 -12.17
C HIS A 119 4.76 -9.05 -12.32
N VAL A 120 4.99 -8.04 -13.12
CA VAL A 120 6.25 -7.29 -13.13
C VAL A 120 6.29 -6.36 -11.91
N ARG A 121 7.38 -6.44 -11.16
CA ARG A 121 7.68 -5.59 -9.99
C ARG A 121 8.62 -4.48 -10.40
N ILE A 122 8.41 -3.29 -9.87
CA ILE A 122 9.26 -2.14 -10.13
C ILE A 122 10.04 -1.83 -8.86
N ILE A 123 11.36 -1.89 -8.99
CA ILE A 123 12.30 -1.49 -7.93
C ILE A 123 13.21 -0.43 -8.56
N ALA A 124 13.46 0.63 -7.83
CA ALA A 124 14.39 1.67 -8.25
C ALA A 124 15.51 1.84 -7.21
N ALA A 125 16.64 2.39 -7.60
CA ALA A 125 17.70 2.79 -6.69
C ALA A 125 18.13 4.22 -6.96
N ALA A 126 18.45 4.92 -5.89
CA ALA A 126 18.91 6.30 -5.89
C ALA A 126 20.06 6.50 -4.90
N ASN A 127 20.89 7.48 -5.19
CA ASN A 127 21.91 7.95 -4.27
C ASN A 127 21.35 9.14 -3.48
N PRO A 128 21.61 9.23 -2.16
CA PRO A 128 21.18 10.38 -1.38
C PRO A 128 21.80 11.69 -1.92
N PRO A 129 21.07 12.81 -1.91
CA PRO A 129 21.55 14.09 -2.41
C PRO A 129 22.89 14.52 -1.81
N SER A 130 23.14 14.17 -0.54
CA SER A 130 24.36 14.50 0.18
C SER A 130 25.64 13.83 -0.38
N VAL A 131 25.51 12.79 -1.19
CA VAL A 131 26.66 12.05 -1.79
C VAL A 131 26.60 11.99 -3.33
N ALA A 132 25.60 12.58 -3.94
CA ALA A 132 25.47 12.67 -5.38
C ALA A 132 26.07 14.00 -5.86
N ALA A 133 27.35 14.02 -6.19
CA ALA A 133 28.08 15.25 -6.58
C ALA A 133 27.52 15.97 -7.80
N ASP A 134 26.83 15.24 -8.71
CA ASP A 134 26.22 15.76 -9.95
C ASP A 134 24.79 15.22 -10.16
N GLY A 135 24.07 14.90 -9.06
CA GLY A 135 22.71 14.35 -9.12
C GLY A 135 21.64 15.41 -9.26
N TRP A 136 20.50 14.99 -9.78
CA TRP A 136 19.27 15.78 -9.81
C TRP A 136 18.40 15.39 -8.61
N ASP A 137 17.65 16.36 -8.08
CA ASP A 137 16.60 16.04 -7.13
C ASP A 137 15.60 15.08 -7.74
N LEU A 138 15.13 14.15 -6.95
CA LEU A 138 14.07 13.25 -7.42
C LEU A 138 12.76 14.05 -7.54
N ALA A 139 12.18 14.04 -8.74
CA ALA A 139 10.94 14.74 -8.99
C ALA A 139 9.83 14.27 -8.02
N ALA A 140 9.21 15.20 -7.29
CA ALA A 140 8.17 14.91 -6.29
C ALA A 140 7.04 13.99 -6.80
N PRO A 141 6.53 14.14 -8.05
CA PRO A 141 5.55 13.20 -8.59
C PRO A 141 6.07 11.77 -8.72
N LEU A 142 7.36 11.59 -8.97
CA LEU A 142 7.98 10.26 -9.06
C LEU A 142 8.25 9.69 -7.67
N ALA A 143 8.81 10.49 -6.76
CA ALA A 143 9.06 10.13 -5.37
C ALA A 143 7.79 9.60 -4.67
N ASN A 144 6.69 10.30 -4.79
CA ASN A 144 5.40 9.95 -4.17
C ASN A 144 4.71 8.71 -4.77
N ARG A 145 5.46 7.90 -5.54
CA ARG A 145 4.98 6.63 -6.11
C ARG A 145 5.73 5.41 -5.61
N PHE A 146 6.70 5.61 -4.74
CA PHE A 146 7.52 4.54 -4.21
C PHE A 146 7.34 4.38 -2.69
N ILE A 147 7.58 3.17 -2.21
CA ILE A 147 7.97 2.91 -0.82
C ILE A 147 9.47 3.14 -0.74
N HIS A 148 9.90 4.13 0.05
CA HIS A 148 11.30 4.50 0.21
C HIS A 148 11.94 3.63 1.29
N LEU A 149 13.00 2.91 0.95
CA LEU A 149 13.75 2.05 1.87
C LEU A 149 15.22 2.48 1.89
N GLN A 150 15.84 2.42 3.07
CA GLN A 150 17.23 2.79 3.25
C GLN A 150 18.14 1.56 3.16
N TRP A 151 19.06 1.55 2.20
CA TRP A 151 20.10 0.54 2.07
C TRP A 151 21.42 1.08 2.66
N GLN A 152 21.65 0.78 3.92
CA GLN A 152 22.83 1.22 4.66
C GLN A 152 23.46 0.02 5.40
N PRO A 153 24.16 -0.88 4.66
CA PRO A 153 24.82 -2.01 5.30
C PRO A 153 25.92 -1.51 6.24
N THR A 154 25.93 -2.06 7.45
CA THR A 154 27.00 -1.78 8.42
C THR A 154 28.30 -2.47 8.04
N ALA A 155 29.43 -2.01 8.59
CA ALA A 155 30.71 -2.71 8.41
C ALA A 155 30.65 -4.18 8.85
N ALA A 156 29.88 -4.47 9.91
CA ALA A 156 29.65 -5.83 10.39
C ALA A 156 28.85 -6.67 9.39
N ASP A 157 27.81 -6.09 8.76
CA ASP A 157 27.03 -6.77 7.73
C ASP A 157 27.90 -7.14 6.53
N ILE A 158 28.75 -6.22 6.08
CA ILE A 158 29.66 -6.44 4.96
C ILE A 158 30.72 -7.49 5.32
N ALA A 159 31.36 -7.36 6.49
CA ALA A 159 32.35 -8.34 6.94
C ALA A 159 31.74 -9.75 7.06
N THR A 160 30.56 -9.87 7.65
CA THR A 160 29.85 -11.14 7.76
C THR A 160 29.52 -11.69 6.38
N GLY A 161 29.06 -10.83 5.45
CA GLY A 161 28.77 -11.21 4.08
C GLY A 161 29.97 -11.79 3.34
N PHE A 162 31.17 -11.23 3.53
CA PHE A 162 32.40 -11.75 2.92
C PHE A 162 32.88 -13.07 3.58
N ILE A 163 32.68 -13.23 4.88
CA ILE A 163 33.16 -14.42 5.62
C ILE A 163 32.20 -15.61 5.45
N SER A 164 30.90 -15.37 5.59
CA SER A 164 29.87 -16.42 5.71
C SER A 164 28.85 -16.42 4.58
N GLY A 165 28.98 -15.52 3.62
CA GLY A 165 28.00 -15.26 2.57
C GLY A 165 26.92 -14.25 2.99
N PHE A 166 26.38 -13.55 2.01
CA PHE A 166 25.28 -12.58 2.24
C PHE A 166 23.95 -13.32 2.49
N PRO A 167 23.06 -12.74 3.32
CA PRO A 167 21.76 -13.33 3.62
C PRO A 167 20.95 -13.60 2.33
N ARG A 168 20.28 -14.75 2.27
CA ARG A 168 19.42 -15.13 1.14
C ARG A 168 17.98 -14.77 1.41
N PHE A 169 17.23 -14.49 0.32
CA PHE A 169 15.80 -14.17 0.34
C PHE A 169 14.89 -15.40 0.28
N THR A 170 15.45 -16.58 0.09
CA THR A 170 14.70 -17.85 -0.12
C THR A 170 13.80 -18.29 1.03
N SER A 171 14.05 -17.80 2.25
CA SER A 171 13.23 -18.12 3.43
C SER A 171 11.92 -17.31 3.53
N LEU A 172 11.73 -16.31 2.68
CA LEU A 172 10.64 -15.34 2.79
C LEU A 172 9.64 -15.50 1.64
N LYS A 173 8.83 -16.58 1.69
CA LYS A 173 7.67 -16.72 0.80
C LYS A 173 6.51 -15.85 1.30
N ALA A 174 6.55 -14.56 0.99
CA ALA A 174 5.46 -13.68 1.35
C ALA A 174 4.23 -13.92 0.46
N VAL A 175 3.07 -13.99 1.08
CA VAL A 175 1.75 -14.11 0.43
C VAL A 175 1.11 -12.73 0.27
N SER A 176 0.39 -12.55 -0.82
CA SER A 176 -0.44 -11.34 -0.99
C SER A 176 -1.64 -11.40 -0.03
N PRO A 177 -2.06 -10.25 0.54
CA PRO A 177 -3.22 -10.21 1.41
C PRO A 177 -4.51 -10.48 0.63
N ASN A 178 -5.51 -11.03 1.28
CA ASN A 178 -6.84 -11.16 0.72
C ASN A 178 -7.63 -9.83 0.82
N ALA A 179 -8.81 -9.77 0.19
CA ALA A 179 -9.65 -8.57 0.15
C ALA A 179 -10.06 -8.09 1.56
N ALA A 180 -10.38 -9.01 2.47
CA ALA A 180 -10.77 -8.67 3.85
C ALA A 180 -9.62 -8.05 4.64
N GLN A 181 -8.40 -8.59 4.51
CA GLN A 181 -7.20 -8.03 5.14
C GLN A 181 -6.87 -6.62 4.62
N ILE A 182 -7.03 -6.40 3.30
CA ILE A 182 -6.85 -5.07 2.70
C ILE A 182 -7.91 -4.11 3.24
N ALA A 183 -9.18 -4.52 3.30
CA ALA A 183 -10.27 -3.70 3.81
C ALA A 183 -10.05 -3.33 5.29
N ALA A 184 -9.61 -4.27 6.12
CA ALA A 184 -9.28 -4.02 7.51
C ALA A 184 -8.17 -2.98 7.65
N ALA A 185 -7.04 -3.14 6.95
CA ALA A 185 -5.94 -2.19 7.00
C ALA A 185 -6.36 -0.80 6.49
N LYS A 186 -7.12 -0.72 5.38
CA LYS A 186 -7.68 0.55 4.87
C LYS A 186 -8.60 1.21 5.89
N THR A 187 -9.37 0.43 6.64
CA THR A 187 -10.24 0.96 7.71
C THR A 187 -9.41 1.55 8.84
N HIS A 188 -8.36 0.87 9.30
CA HIS A 188 -7.49 1.39 10.36
C HIS A 188 -6.80 2.69 9.94
N ILE A 189 -6.22 2.73 8.74
CA ILE A 189 -5.58 3.95 8.20
C ILE A 189 -6.63 5.05 7.97
N GLY A 190 -7.80 4.74 7.41
CA GLY A 190 -8.87 5.71 7.18
C GLY A 190 -9.37 6.34 8.48
N THR A 191 -9.51 5.54 9.54
CA THR A 191 -9.89 6.04 10.87
C THR A 191 -8.80 6.92 11.48
N PHE A 192 -7.52 6.52 11.36
CA PHE A 192 -6.39 7.36 11.75
C PHE A 192 -6.45 8.72 11.06
N LEU A 193 -6.67 8.76 9.76
CA LEU A 193 -6.74 10.02 8.99
C LEU A 193 -7.94 10.88 9.33
N ARG A 194 -9.04 10.32 9.82
CA ARG A 194 -10.16 11.10 10.36
C ARG A 194 -9.80 11.82 11.66
N VAL A 195 -8.96 11.20 12.48
CA VAL A 195 -8.48 11.79 13.75
C VAL A 195 -7.29 12.72 13.50
N ARG A 196 -6.56 12.52 12.41
CA ARG A 196 -5.38 13.32 12.01
C ARG A 196 -5.53 13.89 10.60
N PRO A 197 -6.55 14.73 10.33
CA PRO A 197 -6.83 15.21 8.97
C PRO A 197 -5.68 16.01 8.35
N GLN A 198 -4.83 16.64 9.17
CA GLN A 198 -3.64 17.36 8.73
C GLN A 198 -2.59 16.44 8.08
N LEU A 199 -2.60 15.13 8.35
CA LEU A 199 -1.67 14.16 7.77
C LEU A 199 -2.16 13.52 6.48
N VAL A 200 -3.35 13.86 5.99
CA VAL A 200 -3.87 13.32 4.73
C VAL A 200 -2.97 13.69 3.54
N SER A 201 -2.48 14.93 3.54
CA SER A 201 -1.57 15.42 2.49
C SER A 201 -0.67 16.51 3.08
N VAL A 202 0.63 16.24 3.10
CA VAL A 202 1.65 17.18 3.59
C VAL A 202 2.71 17.28 2.51
N ILE A 203 2.54 18.25 1.60
CA ILE A 203 3.52 18.48 0.52
C ILE A 203 4.72 19.22 1.13
N PRO A 204 5.93 18.69 1.01
CA PRO A 204 7.12 19.36 1.53
C PRO A 204 7.43 20.69 0.83
N ASP A 205 7.92 21.67 1.59
CA ASP A 205 8.22 23.01 1.09
C ASP A 205 9.54 23.07 0.31
N SER A 206 10.44 22.09 0.48
CA SER A 206 11.73 22.05 -0.21
C SER A 206 11.80 20.91 -1.22
N PRO A 207 12.50 21.08 -2.35
CA PRO A 207 12.70 20.03 -3.36
C PRO A 207 13.33 18.76 -2.78
N ASP A 208 14.33 18.89 -1.91
CA ASP A 208 15.03 17.77 -1.26
C ASP A 208 14.07 16.88 -0.47
N LEU A 209 13.18 17.49 0.32
CA LEU A 209 12.17 16.78 1.10
C LEU A 209 11.05 16.23 0.19
N ALA A 210 10.70 16.95 -0.88
CA ALA A 210 9.71 16.50 -1.85
C ALA A 210 10.18 15.28 -2.65
N GLY A 211 11.49 15.07 -2.74
CA GLY A 211 12.13 13.88 -3.30
C GLY A 211 12.11 12.65 -2.36
N GLN A 212 11.68 12.80 -1.11
CA GLN A 212 11.58 11.74 -0.12
C GLN A 212 10.15 11.21 0.03
N ALA A 213 9.91 10.34 1.02
CA ALA A 213 8.57 9.88 1.38
C ALA A 213 7.79 10.98 2.12
N TRP A 214 6.55 11.24 1.72
CA TRP A 214 5.66 12.20 2.36
C TRP A 214 4.19 11.80 2.21
N PRO A 215 3.30 12.24 3.14
CA PRO A 215 1.91 11.84 3.16
C PRO A 215 1.11 12.38 1.98
N SER A 216 0.40 11.51 1.30
CA SER A 216 -0.61 11.83 0.29
C SER A 216 -1.68 10.75 0.28
N PRO A 217 -2.86 10.96 -0.31
CA PRO A 217 -3.87 9.89 -0.43
C PRO A 217 -3.31 8.61 -1.07
N ARG A 218 -2.42 8.74 -2.07
CA ARG A 218 -1.75 7.61 -2.72
C ARG A 218 -0.82 6.86 -1.78
N THR A 219 0.05 7.57 -1.09
CA THR A 219 1.04 6.93 -0.20
C THR A 219 0.38 6.31 1.02
N TRP A 220 -0.75 6.85 1.49
CA TRP A 220 -1.60 6.21 2.50
C TRP A 220 -2.26 4.92 1.99
N GLU A 221 -2.68 4.88 0.72
CA GLU A 221 -3.17 3.62 0.13
C GLU A 221 -2.05 2.58 0.05
N MET A 222 -0.85 2.98 -0.37
CA MET A 222 0.33 2.11 -0.38
C MET A 222 0.66 1.62 1.03
N ALA A 223 0.62 2.50 2.03
CA ALA A 223 0.82 2.17 3.45
C ALA A 223 -0.21 1.13 3.94
N ALA A 224 -1.50 1.31 3.62
CA ALA A 224 -2.54 0.36 3.99
C ALA A 224 -2.32 -1.03 3.35
N ILE A 225 -1.92 -1.10 2.08
CA ILE A 225 -1.61 -2.36 1.40
C ILE A 225 -0.36 -3.01 2.01
N ALA A 226 0.67 -2.23 2.35
CA ALA A 226 1.88 -2.72 3.01
C ALA A 226 1.57 -3.30 4.39
N VAL A 227 0.75 -2.61 5.20
CA VAL A 227 0.28 -3.08 6.51
C VAL A 227 -0.53 -4.38 6.38
N ALA A 228 -1.50 -4.44 5.46
CA ALA A 228 -2.29 -5.64 5.20
C ALA A 228 -1.41 -6.84 4.83
N THR A 229 -0.40 -6.60 3.97
CA THR A 229 0.54 -7.64 3.55
C THR A 229 1.44 -8.07 4.72
N SER A 230 1.87 -7.13 5.54
CA SER A 230 2.66 -7.42 6.75
C SER A 230 1.87 -8.30 7.73
N TRP A 231 0.61 -7.98 8.00
CA TRP A 231 -0.27 -8.79 8.85
C TRP A 231 -0.50 -10.18 8.28
N ALA A 232 -0.78 -10.29 6.97
CA ALA A 232 -0.99 -11.58 6.29
C ALA A 232 0.23 -12.52 6.41
N ASN A 233 1.42 -11.95 6.63
CA ASN A 233 2.68 -12.70 6.72
C ASN A 233 3.25 -12.78 8.16
N GLY A 234 2.53 -12.27 9.15
CA GLY A 234 3.01 -12.25 10.54
C GLY A 234 4.29 -11.44 10.72
N ALA A 235 4.48 -10.39 9.91
CA ALA A 235 5.67 -9.55 9.96
C ALA A 235 5.76 -8.80 11.30
N GLY A 236 6.98 -8.67 11.82
CA GLY A 236 7.23 -7.92 13.04
C GLY A 236 6.97 -6.42 12.89
N GLU A 237 6.86 -5.76 14.03
CA GLU A 237 6.62 -4.33 14.10
C GLU A 237 7.69 -3.49 13.40
N ASP A 238 8.94 -3.92 13.45
CA ASP A 238 10.07 -3.28 12.79
C ASP A 238 9.89 -3.22 11.26
N VAL A 239 9.34 -4.27 10.67
CA VAL A 239 9.00 -4.33 9.25
C VAL A 239 7.85 -3.39 8.91
N ILE A 240 6.77 -3.40 9.72
CA ILE A 240 5.62 -2.51 9.55
C ILE A 240 6.08 -1.05 9.65
N THR A 241 6.89 -0.73 10.65
CA THR A 241 7.47 0.60 10.85
C THR A 241 8.26 1.05 9.62
N THR A 242 9.15 0.20 9.14
CA THR A 242 9.98 0.48 7.96
C THR A 242 9.13 0.78 6.72
N LEU A 243 8.07 0.03 6.50
CA LEU A 243 7.17 0.21 5.36
C LEU A 243 6.27 1.45 5.50
N LEU A 244 5.77 1.74 6.71
CA LEU A 244 4.99 2.96 6.98
C LEU A 244 5.85 4.22 6.76
N ILE A 245 7.04 4.27 7.37
CA ILE A 245 7.98 5.38 7.17
C ILE A 245 8.33 5.53 5.70
N GLY A 246 8.60 4.41 5.02
CA GLY A 246 8.91 4.40 3.60
C GLY A 246 7.77 4.88 2.70
N ALA A 247 6.53 4.77 3.15
CA ALA A 247 5.35 5.23 2.41
C ALA A 247 5.05 6.72 2.66
N VAL A 248 4.98 7.12 3.93
CA VAL A 248 4.39 8.42 4.33
C VAL A 248 5.37 9.34 5.06
N GLY A 249 6.65 8.97 5.14
CA GLY A 249 7.66 9.71 5.87
C GLY A 249 7.68 9.40 7.36
N GLU A 250 8.74 9.83 8.03
CA GLU A 250 9.06 9.42 9.40
C GLU A 250 8.00 9.87 10.40
N ALA A 251 7.67 11.16 10.43
CA ALA A 251 6.72 11.70 11.41
C ALA A 251 5.33 11.06 11.29
N ALA A 252 4.76 11.04 10.09
CA ALA A 252 3.45 10.45 9.84
C ALA A 252 3.44 8.93 10.03
N GLY A 253 4.54 8.26 9.66
CA GLY A 253 4.72 6.82 9.82
C GLY A 253 4.73 6.40 11.29
N PHE A 254 5.46 7.12 12.15
CA PHE A 254 5.46 6.84 13.59
C PHE A 254 4.13 7.13 14.27
N GLU A 255 3.43 8.21 13.89
CA GLU A 255 2.08 8.48 14.42
C GLU A 255 1.11 7.36 14.02
N ALA A 256 1.14 6.91 12.76
CA ALA A 256 0.30 5.82 12.29
C ALA A 256 0.63 4.49 12.98
N LEU A 257 1.91 4.19 13.19
CA LEU A 257 2.34 3.01 13.95
C LEU A 257 1.82 3.04 15.37
N SER A 258 1.99 4.18 16.06
CA SER A 258 1.49 4.37 17.44
C SER A 258 -0.02 4.17 17.50
N TRP A 259 -0.76 4.69 16.51
CA TRP A 259 -2.19 4.45 16.37
C TRP A 259 -2.51 2.97 16.21
N LEU A 260 -1.86 2.26 15.29
CA LEU A 260 -2.09 0.83 15.04
C LEU A 260 -1.80 -0.05 16.26
N LYS A 261 -0.79 0.31 17.07
CA LYS A 261 -0.46 -0.39 18.32
C LYS A 261 -1.48 -0.19 19.44
N ASN A 262 -2.01 1.03 19.54
CA ASN A 262 -2.95 1.39 20.61
C ASN A 262 -4.39 0.98 20.29
N LEU A 263 -4.65 0.46 19.07
CA LEU A 263 -5.91 -0.13 18.66
C LEU A 263 -5.94 -1.63 19.03
N ASP A 264 -5.96 -1.94 20.33
CA ASP A 264 -6.35 -3.24 20.82
C ASP A 264 -7.89 -3.38 20.67
N LEU A 265 -8.31 -3.57 19.41
CA LEU A 265 -9.72 -3.70 19.05
C LEU A 265 -10.08 -5.18 18.97
N PRO A 266 -11.24 -5.56 19.48
CA PRO A 266 -11.78 -6.90 19.26
C PRO A 266 -11.89 -7.22 17.76
N ASP A 267 -11.66 -8.48 17.39
CA ASP A 267 -11.78 -8.91 16.00
C ASP A 267 -13.20 -8.63 15.45
N PRO A 268 -13.33 -7.87 14.34
CA PRO A 268 -14.62 -7.52 13.75
C PRO A 268 -15.46 -8.73 13.33
N GLN A 269 -14.81 -9.83 12.89
CA GLN A 269 -15.52 -11.07 12.53
C GLN A 269 -16.12 -11.74 13.78
N THR A 270 -15.39 -11.73 14.88
CA THR A 270 -15.90 -12.25 16.16
C THR A 270 -17.10 -11.44 16.62
N ILE A 271 -17.07 -10.11 16.48
CA ILE A 271 -18.20 -9.24 16.83
C ILE A 271 -19.39 -9.51 15.91
N LEU A 272 -19.20 -9.69 14.60
CA LEU A 272 -20.29 -10.03 13.69
C LEU A 272 -20.93 -11.40 14.00
N ARG A 273 -20.14 -12.36 14.49
CA ARG A 273 -20.67 -13.67 14.92
C ARG A 273 -21.47 -13.58 16.23
N ASP A 274 -21.02 -12.76 17.16
CA ASP A 274 -21.68 -12.52 18.45
C ASP A 274 -21.81 -11.01 18.75
N PRO A 275 -22.80 -10.33 18.13
CA PRO A 275 -22.98 -8.89 18.23
C PRO A 275 -23.24 -8.37 19.66
N ASP A 276 -23.73 -9.22 20.54
CA ASP A 276 -24.16 -8.84 21.90
C ASP A 276 -23.14 -9.26 22.97
N GLY A 277 -22.38 -10.35 22.77
CA GLY A 277 -21.52 -10.93 23.80
C GLY A 277 -20.12 -10.33 23.87
N VAL A 278 -19.63 -9.72 22.80
CA VAL A 278 -18.27 -9.14 22.79
C VAL A 278 -18.25 -7.77 23.48
N ALA A 279 -17.29 -7.56 24.39
CA ALA A 279 -17.07 -6.26 25.01
C ALA A 279 -16.60 -5.21 23.98
N LEU A 280 -17.26 -4.04 23.97
CA LEU A 280 -16.88 -2.94 23.09
C LEU A 280 -16.00 -1.93 23.84
N PRO A 281 -15.03 -1.27 23.17
CA PRO A 281 -14.25 -0.20 23.79
C PRO A 281 -15.16 0.96 24.25
N ILE A 282 -14.71 1.71 25.25
CA ILE A 282 -15.43 2.85 25.77
C ILE A 282 -14.99 4.15 25.08
N GLU A 283 -13.73 4.20 24.64
CA GLU A 283 -13.13 5.37 24.00
C GLU A 283 -13.75 5.61 22.61
N VAL A 284 -14.14 6.84 22.34
CA VAL A 284 -14.89 7.25 21.14
C VAL A 284 -14.14 6.95 19.84
N ASP A 285 -12.84 7.20 19.82
CA ASP A 285 -11.95 6.93 18.68
C ASP A 285 -11.80 5.43 18.40
N ARG A 286 -11.67 4.60 19.45
CA ARG A 286 -11.62 3.13 19.35
C ARG A 286 -12.97 2.55 18.90
N LEU A 287 -14.09 3.07 19.42
CA LEU A 287 -15.43 2.70 18.95
C LEU A 287 -15.65 3.02 17.48
N HIS A 288 -15.19 4.21 17.05
CA HIS A 288 -15.28 4.60 15.66
C HIS A 288 -14.49 3.66 14.74
N ALA A 289 -13.24 3.33 15.12
CA ALA A 289 -12.41 2.39 14.40
C ALA A 289 -13.05 1.01 14.31
N LEU A 290 -13.57 0.52 15.44
CA LEU A 290 -14.22 -0.78 15.53
C LEU A 290 -15.46 -0.87 14.64
N LEU A 291 -16.38 0.10 14.72
CA LEU A 291 -17.58 0.10 13.88
C LEU A 291 -17.26 0.19 12.39
N SER A 292 -16.26 1.01 12.03
CA SER A 292 -15.79 1.08 10.64
C SER A 292 -15.24 -0.27 10.16
N ALA A 293 -14.50 -0.98 11.00
CA ALA A 293 -13.99 -2.31 10.70
C ALA A 293 -15.12 -3.36 10.57
N VAL A 294 -16.10 -3.33 11.48
CA VAL A 294 -17.28 -4.22 11.44
C VAL A 294 -18.07 -4.01 10.15
N VAL A 295 -18.31 -2.75 9.75
CA VAL A 295 -19.02 -2.43 8.50
C VAL A 295 -18.21 -2.89 7.29
N ALA A 296 -16.89 -2.66 7.27
CA ALA A 296 -16.04 -3.08 6.15
C ALA A 296 -16.04 -4.61 5.96
N VAL A 297 -15.94 -5.37 7.05
CA VAL A 297 -16.02 -6.85 7.02
C VAL A 297 -17.41 -7.30 6.57
N ALA A 298 -18.48 -6.72 7.12
CA ALA A 298 -19.85 -7.05 6.71
C ALA A 298 -20.07 -6.80 5.22
N VAL A 299 -19.63 -5.66 4.68
CA VAL A 299 -19.75 -5.33 3.26
C VAL A 299 -18.98 -6.31 2.37
N THR A 300 -17.79 -6.76 2.81
CA THR A 300 -17.02 -7.77 2.09
C THR A 300 -17.75 -9.11 2.05
N GLU A 301 -18.24 -9.58 3.19
CA GLU A 301 -19.04 -10.82 3.27
C GLU A 301 -20.34 -10.73 2.45
N LEU A 302 -21.00 -9.56 2.45
CA LEU A 302 -22.17 -9.31 1.61
C LEU A 302 -21.86 -9.44 0.12
N ALA A 303 -20.73 -8.90 -0.34
CA ALA A 303 -20.33 -9.01 -1.75
C ALA A 303 -20.04 -10.45 -2.17
N GLU A 304 -19.53 -11.28 -1.26
CA GLU A 304 -19.25 -12.69 -1.50
C GLU A 304 -20.52 -13.57 -1.45
N THR A 305 -21.46 -13.27 -0.55
CA THR A 305 -22.63 -14.12 -0.29
C THR A 305 -23.87 -13.70 -1.10
N ALA A 306 -24.05 -12.43 -1.44
CA ALA A 306 -25.27 -11.91 -2.07
C ALA A 306 -25.63 -12.58 -3.40
N ALA A 307 -24.66 -13.11 -4.13
CA ALA A 307 -24.88 -13.79 -5.41
C ALA A 307 -25.37 -15.25 -5.25
N HIS A 308 -25.19 -15.85 -4.08
CA HIS A 308 -25.37 -17.30 -3.87
C HIS A 308 -26.35 -17.64 -2.74
N ASP A 309 -26.46 -16.77 -1.72
CA ASP A 309 -27.30 -16.98 -0.54
C ASP A 309 -27.83 -15.64 0.01
N SER A 310 -29.05 -15.29 -0.36
CA SER A 310 -29.70 -14.05 0.07
C SER A 310 -30.00 -14.01 1.56
N ASP A 311 -30.23 -15.15 2.19
CA ASP A 311 -30.58 -15.24 3.62
C ASP A 311 -29.34 -15.05 4.48
N ALA A 312 -28.20 -15.64 4.10
CA ALA A 312 -26.92 -15.40 4.74
C ALA A 312 -26.46 -13.94 4.61
N ALA A 313 -26.63 -13.35 3.43
CA ALA A 313 -26.33 -11.95 3.20
C ALA A 313 -27.20 -11.03 4.08
N TRP A 314 -28.50 -11.29 4.17
CA TRP A 314 -29.38 -10.53 5.05
C TRP A 314 -29.01 -10.67 6.52
N GLU A 315 -28.67 -11.88 6.98
CA GLU A 315 -28.29 -12.11 8.37
C GLU A 315 -26.98 -11.39 8.73
N THR A 316 -25.99 -11.40 7.85
CA THR A 316 -24.74 -10.63 8.05
C THR A 316 -25.03 -9.13 8.14
N TRP A 317 -25.88 -8.60 7.25
CA TRP A 317 -26.30 -7.21 7.27
C TRP A 317 -27.03 -6.85 8.57
N ARG A 318 -27.95 -7.69 9.02
CA ARG A 318 -28.70 -7.52 10.27
C ARG A 318 -27.78 -7.53 11.50
N ARG A 319 -26.80 -8.44 11.54
CA ARG A 319 -25.82 -8.50 12.64
C ARG A 319 -24.99 -7.23 12.74
N ALA A 320 -24.58 -6.68 11.61
CA ALA A 320 -23.86 -5.39 11.61
C ALA A 320 -24.75 -4.26 12.16
N TRP A 321 -26.05 -4.23 11.83
CA TRP A 321 -27.01 -3.28 12.40
C TRP A 321 -27.17 -3.44 13.91
N ARG A 322 -27.16 -4.66 14.44
CA ARG A 322 -27.20 -4.89 15.90
C ARG A 322 -26.02 -4.29 16.62
N VAL A 323 -24.82 -4.42 16.07
CA VAL A 323 -23.62 -3.80 16.64
C VAL A 323 -23.74 -2.27 16.63
N ILE A 324 -24.18 -1.70 15.50
CA ILE A 324 -24.39 -0.24 15.37
C ILE A 324 -25.44 0.24 16.38
N ALA A 325 -26.57 -0.44 16.51
CA ALA A 325 -27.62 -0.09 17.47
C ALA A 325 -27.15 -0.14 18.91
N ARG A 326 -26.29 -1.11 19.24
CA ARG A 326 -25.69 -1.22 20.57
C ARG A 326 -24.80 -0.01 20.90
N VAL A 327 -23.99 0.44 19.96
CA VAL A 327 -23.13 1.62 20.11
C VAL A 327 -23.96 2.90 20.15
N ALA A 328 -25.03 3.00 19.39
CA ALA A 328 -25.88 4.18 19.33
C ALA A 328 -26.54 4.53 20.66
N ARG A 329 -26.69 3.58 21.57
CA ARG A 329 -27.23 3.81 22.92
C ARG A 329 -26.30 4.67 23.80
N THR A 330 -24.99 4.61 23.54
CA THR A 330 -23.98 5.34 24.32
C THR A 330 -23.33 6.47 23.51
N THR A 331 -23.10 6.25 22.22
CA THR A 331 -22.32 7.15 21.36
C THR A 331 -23.01 7.30 19.99
N PRO A 332 -24.15 8.05 19.93
CA PRO A 332 -24.98 8.14 18.72
C PRO A 332 -24.26 8.73 17.51
N ASP A 333 -23.35 9.68 17.70
CA ASP A 333 -22.62 10.33 16.60
C ASP A 333 -21.68 9.36 15.88
N VAL A 334 -21.04 8.46 16.62
CA VAL A 334 -20.18 7.41 16.07
C VAL A 334 -21.00 6.39 15.30
N ALA A 335 -22.13 5.98 15.87
CA ALA A 335 -23.05 5.03 15.25
C ALA A 335 -23.65 5.56 13.95
N ALA A 336 -23.97 6.87 13.90
CA ALA A 336 -24.58 7.51 12.72
C ALA A 336 -23.69 7.37 11.46
N THR A 337 -22.40 7.56 11.59
CA THR A 337 -21.46 7.41 10.46
C THR A 337 -21.40 5.97 9.94
N ALA A 338 -21.33 4.99 10.84
CA ALA A 338 -21.31 3.58 10.50
C ALA A 338 -22.67 3.15 9.85
N ALA A 339 -23.76 3.65 10.39
CA ALA A 339 -25.11 3.41 9.87
C ALA A 339 -25.27 3.93 8.42
N GLN A 340 -24.78 5.14 8.13
CA GLN A 340 -24.79 5.72 6.79
C GLN A 340 -24.02 4.85 5.80
N SER A 341 -22.84 4.37 6.17
CA SER A 341 -22.02 3.51 5.33
C SER A 341 -22.71 2.16 5.07
N LEU A 342 -23.23 1.51 6.11
CA LEU A 342 -23.90 0.19 5.98
C LEU A 342 -25.21 0.27 5.18
N ALA A 343 -25.96 1.36 5.30
CA ALA A 343 -27.22 1.56 4.59
C ALA A 343 -27.08 1.53 3.07
N GLN A 344 -25.94 1.97 2.55
CA GLN A 344 -25.62 1.95 1.11
C GLN A 344 -25.45 0.53 0.54
N HIS A 345 -25.26 -0.47 1.41
CA HIS A 345 -24.98 -1.86 1.03
C HIS A 345 -26.12 -2.82 1.41
N ARG A 346 -27.38 -2.34 1.34
CA ARG A 346 -28.54 -3.18 1.62
C ARG A 346 -28.69 -4.30 0.59
N PRO A 347 -28.78 -5.59 1.02
CA PRO A 347 -29.07 -6.67 0.10
C PRO A 347 -30.39 -6.48 -0.63
N ALA A 348 -30.46 -6.87 -1.90
CA ALA A 348 -31.67 -6.72 -2.72
C ALA A 348 -32.85 -7.51 -2.10
N GLY A 349 -34.00 -6.86 -1.92
CA GLY A 349 -35.20 -7.48 -1.34
C GLY A 349 -35.13 -7.69 0.18
N ALA A 350 -34.03 -7.39 0.85
CA ALA A 350 -33.92 -7.59 2.30
C ALA A 350 -34.89 -6.70 3.08
N PRO A 351 -35.61 -7.22 4.10
CA PRO A 351 -36.44 -6.40 4.97
C PRO A 351 -35.57 -5.44 5.82
N LEU A 352 -36.15 -4.33 6.25
CA LEU A 352 -35.46 -3.42 7.17
C LEU A 352 -35.41 -4.09 8.56
N PRO A 353 -34.22 -4.16 9.19
CA PRO A 353 -34.07 -4.74 10.51
C PRO A 353 -34.71 -3.85 11.57
N ALA A 354 -35.22 -4.44 12.66
CA ALA A 354 -35.82 -3.72 13.77
C ALA A 354 -34.84 -2.71 14.39
N GLU A 355 -33.58 -3.06 14.44
CA GLU A 355 -32.48 -2.24 14.93
C GLU A 355 -32.33 -0.90 14.17
N LEU A 356 -32.61 -0.90 12.87
CA LEU A 356 -32.61 0.33 12.07
C LEU A 356 -33.80 1.25 12.45
N LEU A 357 -34.95 0.67 12.78
CA LEU A 357 -36.12 1.43 13.22
C LEU A 357 -35.85 2.11 14.58
N GLU A 358 -35.15 1.47 15.50
CA GLU A 358 -34.70 2.07 16.77
C GLU A 358 -33.76 3.25 16.55
N LEU A 359 -32.93 3.19 15.50
CA LEU A 359 -31.97 4.25 15.15
C LEU A 359 -32.58 5.41 14.37
N ALA A 360 -33.76 5.26 13.77
CA ALA A 360 -34.39 6.28 12.93
C ALA A 360 -34.50 7.67 13.59
N PRO A 361 -34.84 7.81 14.89
CA PRO A 361 -34.86 9.11 15.56
C PRO A 361 -33.48 9.76 15.68
N ILE A 362 -32.42 8.94 15.86
CA ILE A 362 -31.04 9.38 15.98
C ILE A 362 -30.50 9.84 14.62
N LEU A 363 -30.76 9.05 13.58
CA LEU A 363 -30.34 9.33 12.21
C LEU A 363 -31.02 10.59 11.66
N ARG A 364 -32.30 10.82 12.01
CA ARG A 364 -33.03 12.05 11.68
C ARG A 364 -32.41 13.28 12.33
N ARG A 365 -32.07 13.21 13.63
CA ARG A 365 -31.42 14.33 14.34
C ARG A 365 -30.03 14.64 13.76
N ALA A 366 -29.35 13.65 13.23
CA ALA A 366 -28.05 13.80 12.56
C ALA A 366 -28.19 14.24 11.07
N GLY A 367 -29.43 14.46 10.57
CA GLY A 367 -29.66 14.84 9.16
C GLY A 367 -29.37 13.74 8.12
N LEU A 368 -29.33 12.48 8.56
CA LEU A 368 -28.95 11.31 7.74
C LEU A 368 -30.18 10.53 7.22
N MET A 369 -31.36 10.88 7.66
CA MET A 369 -32.65 10.39 7.13
C MET A 369 -33.63 11.56 7.01
N PRO A 370 -34.51 11.56 5.97
CA PRO A 370 -35.55 12.56 5.82
C PRO A 370 -36.61 12.53 6.94
#